data_49feb4904c234f47fbc5464cc9417b23
#
_entry.id   49feb4904c234f47fbc5464cc9417b23
#
_cell.length_a   1.000
_cell.length_b   1.000
_cell.length_c   1.000
_cell.angle_alpha   90.00
_cell.angle_beta   90.00
_cell.angle_gamma   90.00
#
_symmetry.space_group_name_H-M   'P 1'
#
loop_
_entity.id
_entity.type
_entity.pdbx_description
1 polymer ?
#
loop_
_entity_poly.entity_id
_entity_poly.type
_entity_poly.pdbx_seq_one_letter_code
_entity_poly.pdbx_strand_id
1 'polypeptide(L)'
;RGLGDVYKRQDQDRCSVVICNLKHEIIYMNPTAVKSYEKWGGESLVGRSLLNCHNEESQKRIQQVIDWFAADESHNLIYTSHNEKQNKDVYMIALRDVEGKLIGYYEKHEFRNAETMEKYDLW
;
A
#
# COMPACT_ATOMS: atom_id res chain seq x y z
N ARG A 1 -2.02 13.35 17.04
CA ARG A 1 -1.24 12.42 16.24
C ARG A 1 -2.16 11.42 15.60
N GLY A 2 -2.02 11.24 14.37
CA GLY A 2 -2.82 10.30 13.64
C GLY A 2 -1.98 9.60 12.61
N LEU A 3 -2.63 9.08 11.58
CA LEU A 3 -1.95 8.45 10.47
C LEU A 3 -0.91 9.37 9.83
N GLY A 4 -1.15 10.70 9.86
CA GLY A 4 -0.26 11.68 9.25
C GLY A 4 1.19 11.61 9.74
N ASP A 5 1.41 11.35 11.02
CA ASP A 5 2.77 11.25 11.57
C ASP A 5 3.42 9.91 11.27
N VAL A 6 2.62 8.89 11.06
CA VAL A 6 3.13 7.53 10.81
C VAL A 6 3.53 7.36 9.35
N TYR A 7 2.69 7.77 8.40
CA TYR A 7 2.96 7.52 6.98
C TYR A 7 4.11 8.36 6.44
N LYS A 8 4.41 9.52 7.01
CA LYS A 8 5.55 10.34 6.58
C LYS A 8 6.89 9.59 6.68
N ARG A 9 6.96 8.59 7.54
CA ARG A 9 8.14 7.74 7.68
C ARG A 9 8.37 6.86 6.46
N GLN A 10 7.36 6.73 5.60
CA GLN A 10 7.45 5.90 4.39
C GLN A 10 8.08 6.65 3.21
N ASP A 11 8.39 7.96 3.34
CA ASP A 11 8.94 8.75 2.24
C ASP A 11 10.26 8.21 1.71
N GLN A 12 11.08 7.63 2.56
CA GLN A 12 12.40 7.10 2.19
C GLN A 12 12.37 5.63 1.79
N ASP A 13 11.22 4.99 1.88
CA ASP A 13 11.08 3.59 1.50
C ASP A 13 11.09 3.48 -0.02
N ARG A 14 11.93 2.61 -0.56
CA ARG A 14 11.98 2.39 -2.01
C ARG A 14 10.87 1.47 -2.52
N CYS A 15 10.14 0.83 -1.63
CA CYS A 15 8.93 0.09 -2.01
C CYS A 15 7.80 1.07 -2.25
N SER A 16 6.94 0.78 -3.23
CA SER A 16 5.75 1.59 -3.46
C SER A 16 4.77 1.39 -2.32
N VAL A 17 4.37 2.49 -1.67
CA VAL A 17 3.42 2.47 -0.55
C VAL A 17 2.28 3.45 -0.82
N VAL A 18 1.05 2.94 -0.83
CA VAL A 18 -0.17 3.73 -1.01
C VAL A 18 -1.08 3.46 0.18
N ILE A 19 -1.38 4.50 0.96
CA ILE A 19 -2.22 4.38 2.16
C ILE A 19 -3.60 4.92 1.87
N CYS A 20 -4.62 4.16 2.27
CA CYS A 20 -6.04 4.51 2.08
C CYS A 20 -6.80 4.44 3.39
N ASN A 21 -7.87 5.25 3.49
CA ASN A 21 -8.85 5.10 4.54
C ASN A 21 -9.86 4.00 4.16
N LEU A 22 -10.86 3.77 5.02
CA LEU A 22 -11.87 2.72 4.78
C LEU A 22 -12.85 3.06 3.66
N LYS A 23 -12.84 4.28 3.17
CA LYS A 23 -13.62 4.70 2.00
C LYS A 23 -12.81 4.54 0.72
N HIS A 24 -11.64 3.94 0.79
CA HIS A 24 -10.71 3.76 -0.33
C HIS A 24 -10.14 5.06 -0.87
N GLU A 25 -10.22 6.14 -0.12
CA GLU A 25 -9.57 7.39 -0.49
C GLU A 25 -8.09 7.29 -0.21
N ILE A 26 -7.27 7.65 -1.19
CA ILE A 26 -5.82 7.67 -1.04
C ILE A 26 -5.46 8.88 -0.18
N ILE A 27 -4.86 8.62 0.97
CA ILE A 27 -4.45 9.68 1.91
C ILE A 27 -2.96 9.95 1.86
N TYR A 28 -2.18 9.01 1.30
CA TYR A 28 -0.73 9.18 1.18
C TYR A 28 -0.18 8.25 0.10
N MET A 29 0.80 8.74 -0.63
CA MET A 29 1.62 7.96 -1.56
C MET A 29 3.07 8.37 -1.31
N ASN A 30 3.97 7.39 -1.10
CA ASN A 30 5.37 7.75 -1.02
C ASN A 30 5.92 8.08 -2.43
N PRO A 31 7.11 8.68 -2.53
CA PRO A 31 7.67 9.06 -3.84
C PRO A 31 7.75 7.91 -4.84
N THR A 32 8.08 6.72 -4.39
CA THR A 32 8.12 5.54 -5.26
C THR A 32 6.74 5.21 -5.83
N ALA A 33 5.70 5.31 -5.00
CA ALA A 33 4.31 5.08 -5.46
C ALA A 33 3.88 6.15 -6.46
N VAL A 34 4.19 7.43 -6.20
CA VAL A 34 3.88 8.52 -7.11
C VAL A 34 4.43 8.22 -8.49
N LYS A 35 5.68 7.80 -8.58
CA LYS A 35 6.33 7.44 -9.84
C LYS A 35 5.67 6.22 -10.49
N SER A 36 5.35 5.20 -9.71
CA SER A 36 4.71 3.97 -10.22
C SER A 36 3.32 4.23 -10.81
N TYR A 37 2.62 5.20 -10.26
CA TYR A 37 1.27 5.57 -10.71
C TYR A 37 1.24 6.82 -11.60
N GLU A 38 2.37 7.23 -12.14
CA GLU A 38 2.50 8.43 -12.97
C GLU A 38 1.52 8.44 -14.15
N LYS A 39 1.34 7.30 -14.80
CA LYS A 39 0.40 7.08 -15.88
C LYS A 39 -1.05 7.38 -15.50
N TRP A 40 -1.40 7.27 -14.21
CA TRP A 40 -2.75 7.47 -13.69
C TRP A 40 -2.95 8.83 -13.04
N GLY A 41 -1.91 9.63 -12.98
CA GLY A 41 -1.94 10.96 -12.39
C GLY A 41 -0.94 11.20 -11.27
N GLY A 42 -0.23 10.16 -10.82
CA GLY A 42 0.81 10.29 -9.80
C GLY A 42 0.30 10.96 -8.52
N GLU A 43 0.98 12.03 -8.10
CA GLU A 43 0.64 12.76 -6.89
C GLU A 43 -0.79 13.30 -6.86
N SER A 44 -1.39 13.57 -8.02
CA SER A 44 -2.76 14.06 -8.10
C SER A 44 -3.80 13.03 -7.66
N LEU A 45 -3.40 11.77 -7.50
CA LEU A 45 -4.28 10.71 -7.01
C LEU A 45 -4.57 10.82 -5.52
N VAL A 46 -3.74 11.52 -4.76
CA VAL A 46 -3.98 11.74 -3.33
C VAL A 46 -5.28 12.52 -3.17
N GLY A 47 -6.18 12.00 -2.33
CA GLY A 47 -7.52 12.54 -2.15
C GLY A 47 -8.58 11.89 -3.03
N ARG A 48 -8.17 11.06 -4.00
CA ARG A 48 -9.08 10.34 -4.89
C ARG A 48 -9.24 8.89 -4.45
N SER A 49 -10.23 8.22 -4.99
CA SER A 49 -10.45 6.80 -4.69
C SER A 49 -9.41 5.93 -5.38
N LEU A 50 -8.79 5.02 -4.61
CA LEU A 50 -7.92 3.98 -5.16
C LEU A 50 -8.65 3.13 -6.20
N LEU A 51 -9.98 2.97 -6.04
CA LEU A 51 -10.78 2.15 -6.94
C LEU A 51 -10.80 2.69 -8.37
N ASN A 52 -10.55 3.99 -8.55
CA ASN A 52 -10.51 4.61 -9.89
C ASN A 52 -9.37 4.09 -10.77
N CYS A 53 -8.33 3.53 -10.15
CA CYS A 53 -7.18 2.97 -10.85
C CYS A 53 -7.31 1.47 -11.13
N HIS A 54 -8.47 0.89 -10.84
CA HIS A 54 -8.68 -0.55 -10.89
C HIS A 54 -9.93 -0.89 -11.68
N ASN A 55 -9.91 -2.03 -12.39
CA ASN A 55 -11.10 -2.53 -13.05
C ASN A 55 -12.09 -3.08 -12.01
N GLU A 56 -13.29 -3.40 -12.47
CA GLU A 56 -14.37 -3.85 -11.61
C GLU A 56 -14.03 -5.10 -10.79
N GLU A 57 -13.33 -6.05 -11.39
CA GLU A 57 -12.91 -7.27 -10.69
C GLU A 57 -11.90 -6.97 -9.58
N SER A 58 -10.93 -6.12 -9.87
CA SER A 58 -9.94 -5.68 -8.87
C SER A 58 -10.59 -4.90 -7.73
N GLN A 59 -11.59 -4.07 -8.05
CA GLN A 59 -12.34 -3.33 -7.04
C GLN A 59 -13.04 -4.28 -6.07
N LYS A 60 -13.65 -5.34 -6.59
CA LYS A 60 -14.30 -6.36 -5.75
C LYS A 60 -13.31 -7.07 -4.85
N ARG A 61 -12.13 -7.38 -5.38
CA ARG A 61 -11.06 -8.03 -4.59
C ARG A 61 -10.57 -7.15 -3.46
N ILE A 62 -10.39 -5.87 -3.73
CA ILE A 62 -10.00 -4.90 -2.70
C ILE A 62 -11.04 -4.88 -1.57
N GLN A 63 -12.31 -4.81 -1.91
CA GLN A 63 -13.37 -4.81 -0.91
C GLN A 63 -13.41 -6.11 -0.12
N GLN A 64 -13.20 -7.24 -0.77
CA GLN A 64 -13.14 -8.54 -0.08
C GLN A 64 -12.00 -8.58 0.94
N VAL A 65 -10.85 -8.00 0.60
CA VAL A 65 -9.71 -7.93 1.52
C VAL A 65 -10.05 -7.06 2.73
N ILE A 66 -10.69 -5.91 2.53
CA ILE A 66 -11.08 -5.05 3.63
C ILE A 66 -12.10 -5.74 4.55
N ASP A 67 -13.05 -6.46 3.97
CA ASP A 67 -14.04 -7.24 4.73
C ASP A 67 -13.34 -8.33 5.55
N TRP A 68 -12.33 -8.97 4.99
CA TRP A 68 -11.53 -9.97 5.68
C TRP A 68 -10.73 -9.38 6.84
N PHE A 69 -10.13 -8.20 6.65
CA PHE A 69 -9.47 -7.48 7.75
C PHE A 69 -10.45 -7.15 8.87
N ALA A 70 -11.66 -6.72 8.49
CA ALA A 70 -12.68 -6.33 9.46
C ALA A 70 -13.25 -7.51 10.24
N ALA A 71 -13.17 -8.71 9.69
CA ALA A 71 -13.76 -9.91 10.30
C ALA A 71 -12.99 -10.42 11.51
N ASP A 72 -11.69 -10.11 11.63
CA ASP A 72 -10.87 -10.62 12.74
C ASP A 72 -9.65 -9.73 12.93
N GLU A 73 -9.34 -9.39 14.16
CA GLU A 73 -8.18 -8.55 14.50
C GLU A 73 -6.83 -9.19 14.12
N SER A 74 -6.80 -10.50 13.93
CA SER A 74 -5.59 -11.20 13.52
C SER A 74 -5.38 -11.18 12.00
N HIS A 75 -6.36 -10.70 11.23
CA HIS A 75 -6.27 -10.59 9.78
C HIS A 75 -5.63 -9.26 9.40
N ASN A 76 -4.32 -9.24 9.18
CA ASN A 76 -3.60 -7.98 9.00
C ASN A 76 -2.69 -7.90 7.78
N LEU A 77 -2.42 -9.02 7.12
CA LEU A 77 -1.51 -9.07 5.98
C LEU A 77 -2.00 -10.11 4.98
N ILE A 78 -2.08 -9.73 3.72
CA ILE A 78 -2.44 -10.66 2.66
C ILE A 78 -1.59 -10.40 1.42
N TYR A 79 -1.16 -11.48 0.78
CA TYR A 79 -0.44 -11.46 -0.50
C TYR A 79 -1.48 -11.46 -1.62
N THR A 80 -1.57 -10.39 -2.39
CA THR A 80 -2.65 -10.21 -3.36
C THR A 80 -2.30 -10.59 -4.78
N SER A 81 -1.07 -10.33 -5.23
CA SER A 81 -0.70 -10.61 -6.60
C SER A 81 0.80 -10.54 -6.83
N HIS A 82 1.23 -11.13 -7.95
CA HIS A 82 2.60 -11.06 -8.44
C HIS A 82 2.59 -10.48 -9.85
N ASN A 83 3.44 -9.49 -10.09
CA ASN A 83 3.65 -8.91 -11.40
C ASN A 83 4.94 -9.46 -11.97
N GLU A 84 4.85 -10.38 -12.94
CA GLU A 84 6.02 -11.02 -13.54
C GLU A 84 6.89 -10.05 -14.31
N LYS A 85 6.28 -9.10 -15.00
CA LYS A 85 6.99 -8.14 -15.84
C LYS A 85 7.97 -7.30 -15.05
N GLN A 86 7.58 -6.90 -13.84
CA GLN A 86 8.41 -6.10 -12.95
C GLN A 86 9.01 -6.92 -11.81
N ASN A 87 8.70 -8.21 -11.75
CA ASN A 87 9.13 -9.13 -10.69
C ASN A 87 8.87 -8.54 -9.31
N LYS A 88 7.62 -8.17 -9.07
CA LYS A 88 7.23 -7.61 -7.78
C LYS A 88 6.01 -8.30 -7.21
N ASP A 89 6.00 -8.42 -5.91
CA ASP A 89 4.88 -8.95 -5.15
C ASP A 89 4.10 -7.82 -4.52
N VAL A 90 2.77 -7.93 -4.53
CA VAL A 90 1.88 -6.92 -3.99
C VAL A 90 1.19 -7.47 -2.76
N TYR A 91 1.20 -6.68 -1.70
CA TYR A 91 0.57 -7.01 -0.43
C TYR A 91 -0.41 -5.91 -0.03
N MET A 92 -1.44 -6.31 0.70
CA MET A 92 -2.28 -5.34 1.42
C MET A 92 -2.14 -5.59 2.91
N ILE A 93 -2.02 -4.51 3.66
CA ILE A 93 -1.78 -4.55 5.10
C ILE A 93 -2.81 -3.67 5.81
N ALA A 94 -3.41 -4.21 6.86
CA ALA A 94 -4.37 -3.49 7.68
C ALA A 94 -3.69 -2.40 8.51
N LEU A 95 -4.37 -1.28 8.69
CA LEU A 95 -3.97 -0.24 9.63
C LEU A 95 -4.99 -0.21 10.76
N ARG A 96 -4.51 -0.34 11.97
CA ARG A 96 -5.36 -0.38 13.16
C ARG A 96 -4.91 0.66 14.17
N ASP A 97 -5.87 1.18 14.94
CA ASP A 97 -5.54 2.06 16.05
C ASP A 97 -5.04 1.25 17.26
N VAL A 98 -4.72 1.92 18.34
CA VAL A 98 -4.18 1.28 19.55
C VAL A 98 -5.14 0.28 20.19
N GLU A 99 -6.42 0.37 19.87
CA GLU A 99 -7.45 -0.54 20.38
C GLU A 99 -7.73 -1.71 19.44
N GLY A 100 -7.00 -1.79 18.32
CA GLY A 100 -7.18 -2.84 17.33
C GLY A 100 -8.27 -2.57 16.31
N LYS A 101 -8.88 -1.38 16.34
CA LYS A 101 -9.91 -1.01 15.37
C LYS A 101 -9.30 -0.75 14.00
N LEU A 102 -9.90 -1.33 12.97
CA LEU A 102 -9.48 -1.08 11.60
C LEU A 102 -9.79 0.36 11.21
N ILE A 103 -8.78 1.11 10.76
CA ILE A 103 -8.93 2.51 10.38
C ILE A 103 -8.52 2.80 8.93
N GLY A 104 -7.89 1.83 8.28
CA GLY A 104 -7.45 1.98 6.91
C GLY A 104 -6.63 0.78 6.49
N TYR A 105 -5.93 0.93 5.40
CA TYR A 105 -5.04 -0.11 4.89
C TYR A 105 -3.99 0.53 3.99
N TYR A 106 -2.93 -0.22 3.69
CA TYR A 106 -2.02 0.22 2.64
C TYR A 106 -1.66 -0.92 1.72
N GLU A 107 -1.34 -0.55 0.49
CA GLU A 107 -0.84 -1.45 -0.54
C GLU A 107 0.67 -1.24 -0.63
N LYS A 108 1.41 -2.34 -0.65
CA LYS A 108 2.88 -2.32 -0.72
C LYS A 108 3.34 -3.23 -1.84
N HIS A 109 4.26 -2.72 -2.66
CA HIS A 109 4.89 -3.48 -3.73
C HIS A 109 6.34 -3.75 -3.35
N GLU A 110 6.73 -5.02 -3.31
CA GLU A 110 8.10 -5.43 -2.99
C GLU A 110 8.73 -6.07 -4.22
N PHE A 111 9.85 -5.51 -4.68
CA PHE A 111 10.60 -6.06 -5.80
C PHE A 111 11.39 -7.29 -5.34
N ARG A 112 11.41 -8.32 -6.21
CA ARG A 112 12.09 -9.60 -5.91
C ARG A 112 13.40 -9.78 -6.66
N ASN A 113 13.82 -8.80 -7.46
CA ASN A 113 15.11 -8.84 -8.12
C ASN A 113 16.22 -8.83 -7.07
N ALA A 114 17.35 -9.46 -7.44
CA ALA A 114 18.52 -9.48 -6.55
C ALA A 114 18.91 -8.06 -6.15
N GLU A 115 19.30 -7.90 -4.91
CA GLU A 115 19.73 -6.61 -4.39
C GLU A 115 20.99 -6.13 -5.11
N THR A 116 20.97 -4.87 -5.56
CA THR A 116 22.11 -4.24 -6.23
C THR A 116 22.79 -3.18 -5.38
N MET A 117 22.17 -2.79 -4.27
CA MET A 117 22.77 -1.85 -3.33
C MET A 117 23.95 -2.51 -2.62
N GLU A 118 25.01 -1.77 -2.47
CA GLU A 118 26.18 -2.25 -1.73
C GLU A 118 25.78 -2.51 -0.28
N LYS A 119 26.21 -3.66 0.24
CA LYS A 119 25.95 -4.02 1.63
C LYS A 119 26.73 -3.09 2.56
N TYR A 120 26.06 -2.64 3.60
CA TYR A 120 26.70 -1.84 4.65
C TYR A 120 27.83 -2.62 5.30
N ASP A 121 29.00 -2.01 5.39
CA ASP A 121 30.22 -2.66 5.88
C ASP A 121 31.11 -1.64 6.62
N LEU A 122 30.60 -1.11 7.71
CA LEU A 122 31.29 -0.08 8.49
C LEU A 122 31.82 -0.59 9.83
N TRP A 123 31.74 -1.88 10.11
CA TRP A 123 32.33 -2.45 11.31
C TRP A 123 33.71 -2.96 11.11
#